data_b1855db24e32e5e5591c92fb47e47911
#
_entry.id   b1855db24e32e5e5591c92fb47e47911
#
_cell.length_a   1.000
_cell.length_b   1.000
_cell.length_c   1.000
_cell.angle_alpha   90.00
_cell.angle_beta   90.00
_cell.angle_gamma   90.00
#
_symmetry.space_group_name_H-M   'P 1'
#
loop_
_entity.id
_entity.type
_entity.pdbx_description
1 polymer ?
#
loop_
_entity_poly.entity_id
_entity_poly.type
_entity_poly.pdbx_seq_one_letter_code
_entity_poly.pdbx_strand_id
1 'polypeptide(L)'
;MFRRAFLAFSAPVLLLAVLFCCPAISLAQGSSAAATQAPATQAQIAALERQVQAAQMAGDNAWMLVSAALVLLMTGPGLALFYGGLVRRKNILGTMMQSFAMMGLITLVWAVIGYSLAFGRGNGFIGGFEHIFLRGVSLAPNPAYAATIPEQTFMIYQLMFAIITPALITGALAERVKFGALAVFLALWSLVVYCPMAHMIWGVGGLLNINGGLWPCLDFAGGTVVHVTSGASALVAAIYLGKRDGYPDNAMPPHSMVLSFIGACLLWVGWFGFNAGSALSAGPLATSAFINTQFAAAAAAFSWTLVEWLQNGKPTALGAISGAVAGLATITQASGYVQPMSAVVIGLIAGVVCCLMVLKVKKFFGYDDSLDAFGVHGMGGTMGALLTGLLASGAINAVFGADAAGHPRPVGAVDGNPGQVLNQAIAMGIGWVLAIAGTLLLLLLIDKTIGLRVSPAHENEGLDLSQHGEEGYEFSS
;
A
#
# COMPACT_ATOMS: atom_id res chain seq x y z
N MET A 1 4.22 -25.15 51.20
CA MET A 1 5.16 -24.67 52.22
C MET A 1 5.47 -23.21 51.91
N PHE A 2 4.79 -22.34 52.63
CA PHE A 2 4.89 -20.88 52.57
C PHE A 2 6.15 -20.38 53.32
N ARG A 3 6.57 -19.18 52.93
CA ARG A 3 7.56 -18.28 53.57
C ARG A 3 8.97 -18.29 52.97
N ARG A 4 9.24 -17.26 52.14
CA ARG A 4 10.21 -16.16 52.40
C ARG A 4 10.44 -15.36 51.09
N ALA A 5 9.74 -14.27 50.94
CA ALA A 5 10.13 -13.20 50.05
C ALA A 5 9.55 -11.88 50.60
N PHE A 6 10.26 -11.34 51.57
CA PHE A 6 10.05 -9.95 52.02
C PHE A 6 11.41 -9.46 52.45
N LEU A 7 12.08 -8.65 51.64
CA LEU A 7 13.12 -7.68 52.00
C LEU A 7 13.79 -7.19 50.69
N ALA A 8 13.28 -6.14 50.12
CA ALA A 8 14.02 -5.17 49.29
C ALA A 8 13.15 -3.93 49.08
N PHE A 9 12.82 -3.20 50.13
CA PHE A 9 12.29 -1.87 50.10
C PHE A 9 13.20 -0.94 50.87
N SER A 10 14.29 -0.47 50.24
CA SER A 10 15.14 0.55 50.82
C SER A 10 15.92 1.32 49.77
N ALA A 11 15.20 1.99 48.84
CA ALA A 11 15.81 2.96 47.91
C ALA A 11 14.87 4.07 47.48
N PRO A 12 14.21 4.83 48.36
CA PRO A 12 13.77 6.17 48.00
C PRO A 12 14.15 7.25 48.99
N VAL A 13 15.19 7.11 49.81
CA VAL A 13 15.59 8.14 50.80
C VAL A 13 16.78 8.98 50.35
N LEU A 14 17.47 8.62 49.25
CA LEU A 14 18.65 9.36 48.79
C LEU A 14 18.33 10.44 47.72
N LEU A 15 17.11 10.58 47.27
CA LEU A 15 16.75 11.59 46.24
C LEU A 15 16.17 12.89 46.82
N LEU A 16 15.93 13.00 48.13
CA LEU A 16 15.41 14.19 48.78
C LEU A 16 16.47 15.11 49.43
N ALA A 17 17.74 14.73 49.47
CA ALA A 17 18.80 15.51 50.10
C ALA A 17 19.56 16.47 49.18
N VAL A 18 19.30 16.48 47.85
CA VAL A 18 20.00 17.35 46.89
C VAL A 18 19.21 18.63 46.56
N LEU A 19 18.00 18.79 47.10
CA LEU A 19 17.14 19.94 46.77
C LEU A 19 17.21 21.09 47.79
N PHE A 20 18.08 21.04 48.82
CA PHE A 20 18.15 22.08 49.88
C PHE A 20 19.50 22.79 49.99
N CYS A 21 20.35 22.76 48.99
CA CYS A 21 21.56 23.58 48.93
C CYS A 21 21.54 24.52 47.69
N CYS A 22 20.54 25.36 47.58
CA CYS A 22 20.64 26.56 46.74
C CYS A 22 21.03 27.76 47.58
N PRO A 23 22.18 28.39 47.37
CA PRO A 23 22.45 29.69 47.94
C PRO A 23 21.46 30.70 47.36
N ALA A 24 20.94 31.55 48.23
CA ALA A 24 20.03 32.65 47.85
C ALA A 24 20.69 33.48 46.74
N ILE A 25 20.20 33.34 45.53
CA ILE A 25 20.55 34.26 44.44
C ILE A 25 19.78 35.55 44.73
N SER A 26 20.52 36.57 45.12
CA SER A 26 20.07 37.94 45.23
C SER A 26 19.43 38.34 43.89
N LEU A 27 18.12 38.59 43.91
CA LEU A 27 17.43 39.24 42.81
C LEU A 27 17.89 40.68 42.71
N ALA A 28 18.96 40.91 41.98
CA ALA A 28 19.23 42.24 41.45
C ALA A 28 18.07 42.55 40.50
N GLN A 29 17.13 43.37 40.93
CA GLN A 29 16.18 44.04 40.07
C GLN A 29 16.95 44.98 39.12
N GLY A 30 17.54 44.39 38.07
CA GLY A 30 17.88 45.16 36.89
C GLY A 30 16.57 45.51 36.21
N SER A 31 16.19 46.75 36.20
CA SER A 31 15.19 47.29 35.30
C SER A 31 15.67 47.05 33.88
N SER A 32 15.32 45.90 33.34
CA SER A 32 15.38 45.65 31.89
C SER A 32 14.39 46.63 31.27
N ALA A 33 14.87 47.79 30.84
CA ALA A 33 14.17 48.59 29.87
C ALA A 33 13.84 47.61 28.72
N ALA A 34 12.55 47.31 28.53
CA ALA A 34 12.09 46.56 27.38
C ALA A 34 12.59 47.33 26.17
N ALA A 35 13.70 46.86 25.60
CA ALA A 35 14.14 47.35 24.32
C ALA A 35 12.99 47.07 23.36
N THR A 36 12.29 48.12 22.96
CA THR A 36 11.32 48.07 21.87
C THR A 36 12.08 47.57 20.66
N GLN A 37 12.01 46.25 20.41
CA GLN A 37 12.63 45.68 19.23
C GLN A 37 12.00 46.37 18.02
N ALA A 38 12.81 46.98 17.20
CA ALA A 38 12.34 47.57 15.95
C ALA A 38 11.58 46.49 15.14
N PRO A 39 10.45 46.86 14.49
CA PRO A 39 9.73 45.92 13.63
C PRO A 39 10.69 45.26 12.65
N ALA A 40 10.50 43.93 12.42
CA ALA A 40 11.33 43.19 11.47
C ALA A 40 11.22 43.82 10.09
N THR A 41 12.37 44.00 9.41
CA THR A 41 12.37 44.52 8.06
C THR A 41 11.81 43.50 7.08
N GLN A 42 11.29 43.94 5.94
CA GLN A 42 10.79 43.05 4.87
C GLN A 42 11.86 42.03 4.43
N ALA A 43 13.13 42.45 4.41
CA ALA A 43 14.25 41.55 4.08
C ALA A 43 14.43 40.41 5.13
N GLN A 44 14.29 40.77 6.42
CA GLN A 44 14.34 39.77 7.52
C GLN A 44 13.15 38.81 7.47
N ILE A 45 11.93 39.30 7.19
CA ILE A 45 10.74 38.48 7.02
C ILE A 45 10.93 37.50 5.84
N ALA A 46 11.34 37.98 4.68
CA ALA A 46 11.59 37.15 3.50
C ALA A 46 12.74 36.13 3.72
N ALA A 47 13.74 36.47 4.53
CA ALA A 47 14.79 35.51 4.89
C ALA A 47 14.27 34.41 5.81
N LEU A 48 13.45 34.77 6.80
CA LEU A 48 12.82 33.80 7.70
C LEU A 48 11.84 32.88 6.98
N GLU A 49 11.02 33.43 6.07
CA GLU A 49 10.11 32.64 5.23
C GLU A 49 10.88 31.58 4.41
N ARG A 50 12.00 31.95 3.78
CA ARG A 50 12.86 30.99 3.07
C ARG A 50 13.45 29.91 3.98
N GLN A 51 13.85 30.26 5.20
CA GLN A 51 14.36 29.28 6.17
C GLN A 51 13.28 28.32 6.64
N VAL A 52 12.06 28.80 6.89
CA VAL A 52 10.91 27.97 7.27
C VAL A 52 10.56 27.02 6.12
N GLN A 53 10.48 27.50 4.88
CA GLN A 53 10.23 26.66 3.71
C GLN A 53 11.32 25.59 3.50
N ALA A 54 12.59 25.97 3.67
CA ALA A 54 13.69 25.01 3.57
C ALA A 54 13.66 23.94 4.66
N ALA A 55 13.32 24.30 5.90
CA ALA A 55 13.18 23.37 7.00
C ALA A 55 12.00 22.41 6.78
N GLN A 56 10.86 22.91 6.32
CA GLN A 56 9.71 22.11 5.96
C GLN A 56 10.05 21.11 4.83
N MET A 57 10.68 21.59 3.75
CA MET A 57 11.12 20.74 2.65
C MET A 57 12.07 19.64 3.14
N ALA A 58 13.00 19.94 4.00
CA ALA A 58 13.94 18.96 4.55
C ALA A 58 13.22 17.86 5.33
N GLY A 59 12.26 18.22 6.19
CA GLY A 59 11.45 17.29 6.98
C GLY A 59 10.56 16.42 6.10
N ASP A 60 9.81 17.03 5.18
CA ASP A 60 8.89 16.32 4.29
C ASP A 60 9.67 15.39 3.33
N ASN A 61 10.77 15.86 2.77
CA ASN A 61 11.62 15.06 1.88
C ASN A 61 12.27 13.87 2.60
N ALA A 62 12.72 14.04 3.85
CA ALA A 62 13.27 12.95 4.64
C ALA A 62 12.21 11.86 4.88
N TRP A 63 10.98 12.25 5.26
CA TRP A 63 9.86 11.31 5.41
C TRP A 63 9.56 10.58 4.10
N MET A 64 9.52 11.29 2.99
CA MET A 64 9.17 10.71 1.69
C MET A 64 10.22 9.73 1.16
N LEU A 65 11.52 10.01 1.36
CA LEU A 65 12.59 9.08 1.01
C LEU A 65 12.54 7.80 1.85
N VAL A 66 12.29 7.93 3.17
CA VAL A 66 12.07 6.77 4.04
C VAL A 66 10.82 6.01 3.62
N SER A 67 9.71 6.70 3.32
CA SER A 67 8.47 6.07 2.85
C SER A 67 8.67 5.31 1.54
N ALA A 68 9.41 5.86 0.57
CA ALA A 68 9.75 5.15 -0.66
C ALA A 68 10.56 3.87 -0.39
N ALA A 69 11.55 3.93 0.51
CA ALA A 69 12.32 2.75 0.91
C ALA A 69 11.45 1.70 1.62
N LEU A 70 10.51 2.12 2.48
CA LEU A 70 9.56 1.24 3.15
C LEU A 70 8.63 0.53 2.16
N VAL A 71 8.16 1.22 1.11
CA VAL A 71 7.32 0.59 0.08
C VAL A 71 8.14 -0.37 -0.78
N LEU A 72 9.40 -0.06 -1.10
CA LEU A 72 10.28 -1.02 -1.79
C LEU A 72 10.54 -2.27 -0.93
N LEU A 73 10.70 -2.10 0.38
CA LEU A 73 10.79 -3.20 1.36
C LEU A 73 9.57 -4.14 1.26
N MET A 74 8.37 -3.60 0.95
CA MET A 74 7.18 -4.45 0.77
C MET A 74 7.33 -5.39 -0.41
N THR A 75 7.82 -4.94 -1.56
CA THR A 75 7.95 -5.79 -2.76
C THR A 75 9.15 -6.72 -2.66
N GLY A 76 10.30 -6.20 -2.24
CA GLY A 76 11.53 -6.98 -2.10
C GLY A 76 11.38 -8.10 -1.08
N PRO A 77 11.79 -7.90 0.16
CA PRO A 77 11.71 -8.96 1.16
C PRO A 77 10.27 -9.27 1.61
N GLY A 78 9.38 -8.27 1.69
CA GLY A 78 8.03 -8.46 2.21
C GLY A 78 7.21 -9.47 1.39
N LEU A 79 6.88 -9.11 0.17
CA LEU A 79 6.04 -9.93 -0.72
C LEU A 79 6.78 -11.20 -1.16
N ALA A 80 8.09 -11.10 -1.45
CA ALA A 80 8.88 -12.25 -1.84
C ALA A 80 8.87 -13.34 -0.77
N LEU A 81 9.03 -12.99 0.51
CA LEU A 81 8.99 -13.95 1.61
C LEU A 81 7.54 -14.40 1.92
N PHE A 82 6.57 -13.48 1.86
CA PHE A 82 5.18 -13.82 2.11
C PHE A 82 4.68 -14.84 1.08
N TYR A 83 4.81 -14.55 -0.20
CA TYR A 83 4.40 -15.46 -1.28
C TYR A 83 5.32 -16.68 -1.38
N GLY A 84 6.63 -16.46 -1.26
CA GLY A 84 7.62 -17.55 -1.32
C GLY A 84 7.39 -18.62 -0.26
N GLY A 85 6.99 -18.24 0.96
CA GLY A 85 6.66 -19.20 2.01
C GLY A 85 5.36 -19.96 1.79
N LEU A 86 4.39 -19.37 1.07
CA LEU A 86 3.06 -19.95 0.81
C LEU A 86 3.07 -21.00 -0.31
N VAL A 87 3.98 -20.91 -1.28
CA VAL A 87 4.08 -21.88 -2.39
C VAL A 87 4.71 -23.20 -1.92
N ARG A 88 4.62 -24.23 -2.78
CA ARG A 88 5.36 -25.49 -2.56
C ARG A 88 6.86 -25.25 -2.69
N ARG A 89 7.66 -25.99 -1.92
CA ARG A 89 9.13 -25.84 -1.79
C ARG A 89 9.86 -25.71 -3.12
N LYS A 90 9.47 -26.49 -4.13
CA LYS A 90 10.06 -26.54 -5.47
C LYS A 90 9.78 -25.29 -6.34
N ASN A 91 9.08 -24.29 -5.80
CA ASN A 91 8.69 -23.06 -6.50
C ASN A 91 9.06 -21.79 -5.72
N ILE A 92 9.88 -21.90 -4.67
CA ILE A 92 10.19 -20.73 -3.81
C ILE A 92 11.03 -19.70 -4.55
N LEU A 93 12.13 -20.10 -5.20
CA LEU A 93 13.02 -19.17 -5.92
C LEU A 93 12.29 -18.52 -7.09
N GLY A 94 11.55 -19.31 -7.87
CA GLY A 94 10.75 -18.79 -8.96
C GLY A 94 9.74 -17.74 -8.49
N THR A 95 9.08 -17.95 -7.34
CA THR A 95 8.15 -16.99 -6.76
C THR A 95 8.87 -15.75 -6.23
N MET A 96 9.98 -15.89 -5.53
CA MET A 96 10.78 -14.76 -5.05
C MET A 96 11.37 -13.95 -6.22
N MET A 97 11.84 -14.65 -7.26
CA MET A 97 12.40 -14.03 -8.47
C MET A 97 11.35 -13.19 -9.21
N GLN A 98 10.08 -13.61 -9.23
CA GLN A 98 8.99 -12.81 -9.80
C GLN A 98 8.88 -11.43 -9.10
N SER A 99 8.90 -11.40 -7.77
CA SER A 99 8.85 -10.14 -7.01
C SER A 99 10.12 -9.30 -7.23
N PHE A 100 11.31 -9.93 -7.19
CA PHE A 100 12.58 -9.25 -7.39
C PHE A 100 12.71 -8.67 -8.81
N ALA A 101 12.34 -9.44 -9.83
CA ALA A 101 12.40 -9.00 -11.22
C ALA A 101 11.49 -7.78 -11.48
N MET A 102 10.35 -7.68 -10.79
CA MET A 102 9.46 -6.51 -10.91
C MET A 102 10.14 -5.23 -10.43
N MET A 103 10.97 -5.28 -9.39
CA MET A 103 11.72 -4.09 -8.94
C MET A 103 12.63 -3.54 -10.05
N GLY A 104 13.33 -4.41 -10.79
CA GLY A 104 14.18 -3.98 -11.90
C GLY A 104 13.39 -3.59 -13.15
N LEU A 105 12.53 -4.48 -13.62
CA LEU A 105 11.79 -4.33 -14.86
C LEU A 105 10.89 -3.09 -14.87
N ILE A 106 10.06 -2.95 -13.84
CA ILE A 106 9.13 -1.83 -13.77
C ILE A 106 9.85 -0.50 -13.53
N THR A 107 10.99 -0.50 -12.83
CA THR A 107 11.84 0.70 -12.72
C THR A 107 12.28 1.20 -14.11
N LEU A 108 12.70 0.29 -14.99
CA LEU A 108 13.09 0.68 -16.35
C LEU A 108 11.90 1.16 -17.18
N VAL A 109 10.76 0.43 -17.14
CA VAL A 109 9.52 0.85 -17.81
C VAL A 109 9.06 2.23 -17.33
N TRP A 110 9.12 2.46 -16.02
CA TRP A 110 8.75 3.74 -15.41
C TRP A 110 9.64 4.89 -15.86
N ALA A 111 10.96 4.67 -15.84
CA ALA A 111 11.92 5.69 -16.25
C ALA A 111 11.80 6.03 -17.74
N VAL A 112 11.49 5.04 -18.60
CA VAL A 112 11.36 5.26 -20.03
C VAL A 112 10.08 5.99 -20.37
N ILE A 113 8.93 5.55 -19.84
CA ILE A 113 7.62 6.04 -20.27
C ILE A 113 6.54 6.05 -19.19
N GLY A 114 6.60 5.13 -18.21
CA GLY A 114 5.51 4.91 -17.24
C GLY A 114 5.18 6.17 -16.43
N TYR A 115 6.20 6.89 -15.92
CA TYR A 115 5.96 8.14 -15.21
C TYR A 115 5.21 9.16 -16.05
N SER A 116 5.57 9.29 -17.32
CA SER A 116 4.92 10.20 -18.26
C SER A 116 3.44 9.84 -18.47
N LEU A 117 3.13 8.56 -18.66
CA LEU A 117 1.76 8.09 -18.85
C LEU A 117 0.89 8.22 -17.60
N ALA A 118 1.49 8.16 -16.42
CA ALA A 118 0.76 8.30 -15.15
C ALA A 118 0.60 9.77 -14.72
N PHE A 119 1.64 10.61 -14.87
CA PHE A 119 1.70 11.95 -14.27
C PHE A 119 1.98 13.09 -15.25
N GLY A 120 2.21 12.78 -16.53
CA GLY A 120 2.30 13.80 -17.58
C GLY A 120 0.95 14.42 -17.89
N ARG A 121 0.97 15.61 -18.49
CA ARG A 121 -0.25 16.26 -19.02
C ARG A 121 -0.82 15.45 -20.17
N GLY A 122 -2.08 15.08 -20.08
CA GLY A 122 -2.73 14.23 -21.07
C GLY A 122 -4.20 14.54 -21.22
N ASN A 123 -4.98 13.50 -21.36
CA ASN A 123 -6.43 13.57 -21.35
C ASN A 123 -7.00 12.95 -20.05
N GLY A 124 -8.32 12.85 -19.91
CA GLY A 124 -8.92 12.30 -18.69
C GLY A 124 -8.58 10.83 -18.38
N PHE A 125 -7.96 10.09 -19.33
CA PHE A 125 -7.70 8.63 -19.19
C PHE A 125 -6.21 8.30 -19.01
N ILE A 126 -5.30 9.07 -19.63
CA ILE A 126 -3.88 8.76 -19.65
C ILE A 126 -3.05 10.03 -19.81
N GLY A 127 -1.89 10.09 -19.17
CA GLY A 127 -0.92 11.16 -19.31
C GLY A 127 -0.27 11.21 -20.69
N GLY A 128 0.35 12.33 -21.00
CA GLY A 128 1.06 12.55 -22.26
C GLY A 128 2.50 12.04 -22.24
N PHE A 129 3.32 12.57 -23.16
CA PHE A 129 4.69 12.10 -23.41
C PHE A 129 5.77 13.10 -22.96
N GLU A 130 5.40 14.12 -22.19
CA GLU A 130 6.32 15.20 -21.80
C GLU A 130 7.48 14.74 -20.90
N HIS A 131 7.24 13.70 -20.09
CA HIS A 131 8.23 13.15 -19.16
C HIS A 131 8.89 11.85 -19.65
N ILE A 132 8.81 11.53 -20.94
CA ILE A 132 9.54 10.37 -21.50
C ILE A 132 11.04 10.50 -21.16
N PHE A 133 11.64 9.40 -20.70
CA PHE A 133 13.01 9.36 -20.18
C PHE A 133 13.24 10.35 -19.03
N LEU A 134 12.21 10.60 -18.21
CA LEU A 134 12.18 11.51 -17.06
C LEU A 134 12.56 12.95 -17.43
N ARG A 135 12.31 13.37 -18.68
CA ARG A 135 12.58 14.75 -19.11
C ARG A 135 11.78 15.74 -18.27
N GLY A 136 12.43 16.80 -17.82
CA GLY A 136 11.80 17.86 -17.04
C GLY A 136 11.57 17.53 -15.56
N VAL A 137 11.77 16.29 -15.12
CA VAL A 137 11.64 15.88 -13.71
C VAL A 137 12.86 16.44 -12.94
N SER A 138 12.63 17.44 -12.11
CA SER A 138 13.69 18.26 -11.50
C SER A 138 13.79 18.06 -9.97
N LEU A 139 14.79 18.70 -9.37
CA LEU A 139 14.93 18.81 -7.92
C LEU A 139 14.03 19.90 -7.30
N ALA A 140 13.39 20.74 -8.12
CA ALA A 140 12.39 21.67 -7.65
C ALA A 140 11.06 20.94 -7.36
N PRO A 141 10.28 21.39 -6.37
CA PRO A 141 8.93 20.90 -6.17
C PRO A 141 8.02 21.14 -7.38
N ASN A 142 7.10 20.21 -7.62
CA ASN A 142 6.01 20.40 -8.58
C ASN A 142 4.71 20.63 -7.79
N PRO A 143 4.22 21.90 -7.69
CA PRO A 143 3.05 22.23 -6.87
C PRO A 143 1.76 21.56 -7.32
N ALA A 144 1.70 21.04 -8.55
CA ALA A 144 0.55 20.31 -9.05
C ALA A 144 0.38 18.94 -8.36
N TYR A 145 1.47 18.38 -7.81
CA TYR A 145 1.48 17.09 -7.12
C TYR A 145 1.93 17.22 -5.66
N ALA A 146 3.07 17.88 -5.40
CA ALA A 146 3.61 18.03 -4.05
C ALA A 146 4.45 19.32 -3.95
N ALA A 147 3.97 20.27 -3.16
CA ALA A 147 4.57 21.61 -3.08
C ALA A 147 5.84 21.67 -2.20
N THR A 148 6.07 20.67 -1.33
CA THR A 148 7.11 20.73 -0.28
C THR A 148 8.21 19.69 -0.45
N ILE A 149 8.18 18.89 -1.53
CA ILE A 149 9.23 17.91 -1.83
C ILE A 149 9.68 18.04 -3.29
N PRO A 150 10.94 17.68 -3.61
CA PRO A 150 11.41 17.61 -5.00
C PRO A 150 10.52 16.72 -5.87
N GLU A 151 10.29 17.11 -7.12
CA GLU A 151 9.54 16.27 -8.07
C GLU A 151 10.19 14.89 -8.27
N GLN A 152 11.52 14.80 -8.20
CA GLN A 152 12.22 13.52 -8.23
C GLN A 152 11.85 12.63 -7.03
N THR A 153 11.61 13.20 -5.85
CA THR A 153 11.15 12.46 -4.68
C THR A 153 9.70 11.98 -4.86
N PHE A 154 8.83 12.81 -5.43
CA PHE A 154 7.49 12.38 -5.82
C PHE A 154 7.54 11.25 -6.85
N MET A 155 8.32 11.40 -7.91
CA MET A 155 8.47 10.41 -8.98
C MET A 155 8.96 9.06 -8.46
N ILE A 156 10.00 9.02 -7.61
CA ILE A 156 10.51 7.77 -7.06
C ILE A 156 9.54 7.13 -6.06
N TYR A 157 8.80 7.92 -5.29
CA TYR A 157 7.76 7.40 -4.42
C TYR A 157 6.63 6.73 -5.23
N GLN A 158 6.15 7.37 -6.27
CA GLN A 158 5.13 6.81 -7.17
C GLN A 158 5.62 5.58 -7.95
N LEU A 159 6.91 5.47 -8.25
CA LEU A 159 7.50 4.25 -8.80
C LEU A 159 7.29 3.05 -7.88
N MET A 160 7.36 3.23 -6.57
CA MET A 160 7.19 2.11 -5.63
C MET A 160 5.81 1.47 -5.76
N PHE A 161 4.78 2.26 -6.01
CA PHE A 161 3.42 1.77 -6.29
C PHE A 161 3.34 1.06 -7.65
N ALA A 162 3.99 1.61 -8.67
CA ALA A 162 4.07 0.99 -9.99
C ALA A 162 4.76 -0.38 -9.93
N ILE A 163 5.74 -0.58 -9.05
CA ILE A 163 6.45 -1.85 -8.85
C ILE A 163 5.56 -2.89 -8.14
N ILE A 164 4.97 -2.51 -7.00
CA ILE A 164 4.25 -3.49 -6.18
C ILE A 164 2.95 -3.94 -6.83
N THR A 165 2.26 -3.08 -7.56
CA THR A 165 0.94 -3.39 -8.12
C THR A 165 0.94 -4.61 -9.04
N PRO A 166 1.77 -4.69 -10.09
CA PRO A 166 1.89 -5.91 -10.89
C PRO A 166 2.47 -7.09 -10.12
N ALA A 167 3.34 -6.86 -9.13
CA ALA A 167 3.88 -7.93 -8.29
C ALA A 167 2.78 -8.67 -7.49
N LEU A 168 1.70 -7.98 -7.08
CA LEU A 168 0.58 -8.61 -6.39
C LEU A 168 -0.14 -9.65 -7.28
N ILE A 169 -0.20 -9.45 -8.60
CA ILE A 169 -0.86 -10.36 -9.54
C ILE A 169 -0.16 -11.72 -9.57
N THR A 170 1.16 -11.77 -9.34
CA THR A 170 1.95 -13.00 -9.40
C THR A 170 1.46 -14.07 -8.43
N GLY A 171 0.87 -13.65 -7.29
CA GLY A 171 0.30 -14.56 -6.31
C GLY A 171 -0.80 -15.47 -6.87
N ALA A 172 -1.61 -14.97 -7.81
CA ALA A 172 -2.66 -15.76 -8.44
C ALA A 172 -2.13 -16.75 -9.49
N LEU A 173 -0.94 -16.51 -10.04
CA LEU A 173 -0.32 -17.28 -11.13
C LEU A 173 0.80 -18.22 -10.65
N ALA A 174 1.11 -18.18 -9.37
CA ALA A 174 2.21 -18.94 -8.79
C ALA A 174 2.16 -20.43 -9.17
N GLU A 175 3.35 -21.01 -9.33
CA GLU A 175 3.61 -22.42 -9.57
C GLU A 175 3.28 -22.95 -10.99
N ARG A 176 2.77 -22.13 -11.94
CA ARG A 176 2.38 -22.63 -13.27
C ARG A 176 2.62 -21.68 -14.45
N VAL A 177 3.12 -20.48 -14.22
CA VAL A 177 3.37 -19.47 -15.26
C VAL A 177 4.84 -19.49 -15.70
N LYS A 178 5.10 -19.33 -17.01
CA LYS A 178 6.46 -19.12 -17.54
C LYS A 178 7.00 -17.77 -17.11
N PHE A 179 8.21 -17.72 -16.57
CA PHE A 179 8.83 -16.50 -16.08
C PHE A 179 8.93 -15.38 -17.14
N GLY A 180 9.42 -15.72 -18.35
CA GLY A 180 9.56 -14.73 -19.43
C GLY A 180 8.21 -14.17 -19.92
N ALA A 181 7.18 -15.02 -20.01
CA ALA A 181 5.84 -14.59 -20.37
C ALA A 181 5.21 -13.69 -19.30
N LEU A 182 5.42 -14.01 -18.02
CA LEU A 182 4.99 -13.20 -16.90
C LEU A 182 5.66 -11.82 -16.91
N ALA A 183 6.97 -11.75 -17.15
CA ALA A 183 7.70 -10.49 -17.22
C ALA A 183 7.15 -9.58 -18.32
N VAL A 184 6.92 -10.12 -19.53
CA VAL A 184 6.30 -9.37 -20.65
C VAL A 184 4.87 -8.92 -20.28
N PHE A 185 4.09 -9.83 -19.72
CA PHE A 185 2.72 -9.53 -19.28
C PHE A 185 2.68 -8.37 -18.29
N LEU A 186 3.48 -8.41 -17.22
CA LEU A 186 3.43 -7.40 -16.16
C LEU A 186 4.01 -6.05 -16.61
N ALA A 187 5.02 -6.05 -17.49
CA ALA A 187 5.52 -4.82 -18.12
C ALA A 187 4.44 -4.12 -18.97
N LEU A 188 3.76 -4.88 -19.84
CA LEU A 188 2.66 -4.35 -20.66
C LEU A 188 1.45 -3.97 -19.81
N TRP A 189 1.11 -4.78 -18.79
CA TRP A 189 0.01 -4.52 -17.89
C TRP A 189 0.22 -3.20 -17.12
N SER A 190 1.45 -2.91 -16.70
CA SER A 190 1.75 -1.65 -16.03
C SER A 190 1.47 -0.44 -16.93
N LEU A 191 1.67 -0.55 -18.24
CA LEU A 191 1.39 0.52 -19.20
C LEU A 191 -0.10 0.61 -19.59
N VAL A 192 -0.79 -0.53 -19.71
CA VAL A 192 -2.16 -0.60 -20.24
C VAL A 192 -3.22 -0.46 -19.14
N VAL A 193 -2.91 -0.89 -17.91
CA VAL A 193 -3.86 -0.88 -16.79
C VAL A 193 -3.41 0.07 -15.69
N TYR A 194 -2.18 -0.12 -15.17
CA TYR A 194 -1.72 0.67 -14.03
C TYR A 194 -1.58 2.15 -14.35
N CYS A 195 -0.81 2.51 -15.37
CA CYS A 195 -0.57 3.93 -15.69
C CYS A 195 -1.86 4.70 -16.02
N PRO A 196 -2.81 4.17 -16.83
CA PRO A 196 -4.09 4.84 -17.04
C PRO A 196 -4.90 5.00 -15.75
N MET A 197 -4.95 3.98 -14.88
CA MET A 197 -5.69 4.10 -13.63
C MET A 197 -5.07 5.10 -12.66
N ALA A 198 -3.73 5.10 -12.55
CA ALA A 198 -2.98 6.08 -11.77
C ALA A 198 -3.21 7.51 -12.29
N HIS A 199 -3.23 7.70 -13.63
CA HIS A 199 -3.53 8.99 -14.22
C HIS A 199 -4.95 9.44 -13.94
N MET A 200 -5.93 8.56 -14.16
CA MET A 200 -7.34 8.91 -13.95
C MET A 200 -7.61 9.38 -12.52
N ILE A 201 -6.98 8.76 -11.51
CA ILE A 201 -7.24 9.08 -10.09
C ILE A 201 -6.28 10.15 -9.56
N TRP A 202 -4.97 10.05 -9.85
CA TRP A 202 -3.96 10.91 -9.24
C TRP A 202 -3.36 11.94 -10.20
N GLY A 203 -3.41 11.68 -11.51
CA GLY A 203 -2.88 12.61 -12.52
C GLY A 203 -3.69 13.89 -12.63
N VAL A 204 -3.01 14.99 -12.92
CA VAL A 204 -3.67 16.28 -13.17
C VAL A 204 -4.53 16.19 -14.43
N GLY A 205 -5.81 16.51 -14.31
CA GLY A 205 -6.79 16.40 -15.40
C GLY A 205 -7.40 15.00 -15.56
N GLY A 206 -7.05 14.06 -14.69
CA GLY A 206 -7.64 12.72 -14.68
C GLY A 206 -9.15 12.73 -14.46
N LEU A 207 -9.85 11.81 -15.12
CA LEU A 207 -11.33 11.70 -15.10
C LEU A 207 -11.91 11.54 -13.70
N LEU A 208 -11.17 10.88 -12.80
CA LEU A 208 -11.54 10.55 -11.44
C LEU A 208 -10.76 11.37 -10.39
N ASN A 209 -9.94 12.34 -10.86
CA ASN A 209 -9.10 13.12 -9.96
C ASN A 209 -9.93 13.96 -9.00
N ILE A 210 -9.53 13.99 -7.75
CA ILE A 210 -10.24 14.71 -6.68
C ILE A 210 -10.32 16.22 -6.96
N ASN A 211 -9.35 16.78 -7.69
CA ASN A 211 -9.26 18.19 -8.04
C ASN A 211 -9.81 18.44 -9.47
N GLY A 212 -11.10 18.24 -9.66
CA GLY A 212 -11.79 18.61 -10.91
C GLY A 212 -12.09 17.47 -11.86
N GLY A 213 -11.93 16.22 -11.46
CA GLY A 213 -12.43 15.07 -12.23
C GLY A 213 -13.94 15.03 -12.29
N LEU A 214 -14.50 14.36 -13.31
CA LEU A 214 -15.95 14.24 -13.50
C LEU A 214 -16.61 13.46 -12.34
N TRP A 215 -15.94 12.45 -11.82
CA TRP A 215 -16.35 11.65 -10.66
C TRP A 215 -15.19 11.60 -9.63
N PRO A 216 -15.05 12.64 -8.79
CA PRO A 216 -13.93 12.75 -7.85
C PRO A 216 -13.85 11.53 -6.93
N CYS A 217 -12.79 10.74 -7.07
CA CYS A 217 -12.55 9.55 -6.27
C CYS A 217 -11.62 9.86 -5.09
N LEU A 218 -12.02 9.42 -3.90
CA LEU A 218 -11.17 9.43 -2.72
C LEU A 218 -10.31 8.15 -2.73
N ASP A 219 -9.10 8.23 -3.23
CA ASP A 219 -8.12 7.13 -3.19
C ASP A 219 -6.80 7.64 -2.64
N PHE A 220 -6.62 7.50 -1.32
CA PHE A 220 -5.50 8.10 -0.63
C PHE A 220 -4.16 7.48 -1.00
N ALA A 221 -4.12 6.16 -1.07
CA ALA A 221 -2.88 5.42 -1.26
C ALA A 221 -2.97 4.25 -2.25
N GLY A 222 -4.05 4.14 -3.05
CA GLY A 222 -4.13 3.13 -4.09
C GLY A 222 -5.09 1.98 -3.83
N GLY A 223 -6.13 2.18 -3.03
CA GLY A 223 -7.16 1.14 -2.86
C GLY A 223 -7.79 0.73 -4.19
N THR A 224 -8.08 1.69 -5.07
CA THR A 224 -8.55 1.41 -6.44
C THR A 224 -7.38 1.20 -7.39
N VAL A 225 -6.40 2.12 -7.41
CA VAL A 225 -5.26 2.06 -8.34
C VAL A 225 -4.43 0.80 -8.19
N VAL A 226 -4.20 0.34 -6.96
CA VAL A 226 -3.36 -0.83 -6.66
C VAL A 226 -4.20 -2.08 -6.42
N HIS A 227 -5.09 -2.04 -5.40
CA HIS A 227 -5.71 -3.28 -4.91
C HIS A 227 -6.87 -3.76 -5.77
N VAL A 228 -7.78 -2.86 -6.20
CA VAL A 228 -8.86 -3.26 -7.12
C VAL A 228 -8.27 -3.75 -8.44
N THR A 229 -7.35 -3.00 -9.05
CA THR A 229 -6.82 -3.38 -10.37
C THR A 229 -6.00 -4.65 -10.33
N SER A 230 -5.06 -4.80 -9.37
CA SER A 230 -4.27 -6.03 -9.25
C SER A 230 -5.14 -7.24 -8.87
N GLY A 231 -6.09 -7.08 -7.96
CA GLY A 231 -6.96 -8.17 -7.52
C GLY A 231 -7.93 -8.65 -8.61
N ALA A 232 -8.55 -7.73 -9.35
CA ALA A 232 -9.38 -8.06 -10.51
C ALA A 232 -8.57 -8.75 -11.60
N SER A 233 -7.37 -8.25 -11.88
CA SER A 233 -6.44 -8.86 -12.83
C SER A 233 -5.99 -10.25 -12.37
N ALA A 234 -5.73 -10.43 -11.09
CA ALA A 234 -5.38 -11.72 -10.48
C ALA A 234 -6.48 -12.77 -10.71
N LEU A 235 -7.75 -12.39 -10.50
CA LEU A 235 -8.88 -13.28 -10.76
C LEU A 235 -8.96 -13.69 -12.24
N VAL A 236 -8.90 -12.71 -13.15
CA VAL A 236 -8.93 -12.98 -14.60
C VAL A 236 -7.78 -13.89 -15.01
N ALA A 237 -6.57 -13.60 -14.53
CA ALA A 237 -5.38 -14.37 -14.85
C ALA A 237 -5.43 -15.80 -14.28
N ALA A 238 -5.94 -15.97 -13.04
CA ALA A 238 -6.14 -17.29 -12.43
C ALA A 238 -7.13 -18.16 -13.23
N ILE A 239 -8.26 -17.56 -13.66
CA ILE A 239 -9.28 -18.25 -14.47
C ILE A 239 -8.72 -18.59 -15.85
N TYR A 240 -8.04 -17.64 -16.50
CA TYR A 240 -7.48 -17.83 -17.84
C TYR A 240 -6.41 -18.92 -17.88
N LEU A 241 -5.46 -18.88 -16.95
CA LEU A 241 -4.36 -19.84 -16.89
C LEU A 241 -4.81 -21.25 -16.48
N GLY A 242 -5.95 -21.35 -15.81
CA GLY A 242 -6.54 -22.60 -15.32
C GLY A 242 -5.90 -23.09 -14.02
N LYS A 243 -6.37 -24.24 -13.55
CA LYS A 243 -5.99 -24.84 -12.26
C LYS A 243 -4.57 -25.42 -12.31
N ARG A 244 -3.86 -25.39 -11.17
CA ARG A 244 -2.62 -26.15 -10.98
C ARG A 244 -2.90 -27.64 -11.04
N ASP A 245 -1.89 -28.39 -11.41
CA ASP A 245 -1.98 -29.86 -11.41
C ASP A 245 -2.32 -30.39 -10.02
N GLY A 246 -3.39 -31.19 -9.95
CA GLY A 246 -3.92 -31.75 -8.72
C GLY A 246 -4.86 -30.81 -7.90
N TYR A 247 -5.10 -29.58 -8.31
CA TYR A 247 -6.07 -28.71 -7.60
C TYR A 247 -7.53 -29.02 -8.03
N PRO A 248 -8.51 -29.11 -7.12
CA PRO A 248 -8.45 -28.93 -5.66
C PRO A 248 -8.21 -30.21 -4.87
N ASP A 249 -8.03 -31.36 -5.52
CA ASP A 249 -8.07 -32.69 -4.90
C ASP A 249 -6.82 -32.98 -4.05
N ASN A 250 -5.67 -32.44 -4.45
CA ASN A 250 -4.43 -32.55 -3.72
C ASN A 250 -4.21 -31.33 -2.81
N ALA A 251 -3.89 -31.57 -1.54
CA ALA A 251 -3.51 -30.52 -0.63
C ALA A 251 -2.20 -29.83 -1.07
N MET A 252 -2.20 -28.51 -1.07
CA MET A 252 -1.03 -27.68 -1.43
C MET A 252 -0.64 -26.77 -0.25
N PRO A 253 -0.16 -27.37 0.87
CA PRO A 253 0.16 -26.59 2.05
C PRO A 253 1.37 -25.68 1.81
N PRO A 254 1.42 -24.50 2.47
CA PRO A 254 2.60 -23.66 2.50
C PRO A 254 3.83 -24.47 2.95
N HIS A 255 4.96 -24.33 2.23
CA HIS A 255 6.15 -25.06 2.63
C HIS A 255 6.85 -24.44 3.82
N SER A 256 6.71 -23.13 4.05
CA SER A 256 7.34 -22.42 5.18
C SER A 256 6.45 -21.28 5.70
N MET A 257 5.65 -21.60 6.71
CA MET A 257 4.86 -20.58 7.42
C MET A 257 5.74 -19.52 8.10
N VAL A 258 6.98 -19.87 8.49
CA VAL A 258 7.92 -18.93 9.13
C VAL A 258 8.30 -17.82 8.14
N LEU A 259 8.65 -18.17 6.89
CA LEU A 259 8.96 -17.17 5.86
C LEU A 259 7.75 -16.30 5.56
N SER A 260 6.55 -16.89 5.42
CA SER A 260 5.32 -16.13 5.18
C SER A 260 5.02 -15.18 6.34
N PHE A 261 5.24 -15.60 7.58
CA PHE A 261 5.03 -14.75 8.76
C PHE A 261 6.00 -13.56 8.79
N ILE A 262 7.28 -13.79 8.52
CA ILE A 262 8.29 -12.72 8.42
C ILE A 262 7.92 -11.76 7.28
N GLY A 263 7.56 -12.30 6.11
CA GLY A 263 7.11 -11.50 4.97
C GLY A 263 5.90 -10.62 5.29
N ALA A 264 4.89 -11.17 5.98
CA ALA A 264 3.72 -10.42 6.40
C ALA A 264 4.07 -9.28 7.39
N CYS A 265 5.00 -9.50 8.32
CA CYS A 265 5.49 -8.45 9.21
C CYS A 265 6.20 -7.34 8.44
N LEU A 266 7.03 -7.68 7.46
CA LEU A 266 7.70 -6.69 6.60
C LEU A 266 6.70 -5.92 5.73
N LEU A 267 5.66 -6.59 5.21
CA LEU A 267 4.55 -5.92 4.52
C LEU A 267 3.84 -4.93 5.45
N TRP A 268 3.55 -5.32 6.69
CA TRP A 268 2.88 -4.42 7.65
C TRP A 268 3.72 -3.18 7.95
N VAL A 269 5.00 -3.37 8.26
CA VAL A 269 5.92 -2.25 8.54
C VAL A 269 6.05 -1.34 7.31
N GLY A 270 6.22 -1.92 6.12
CA GLY A 270 6.31 -1.16 4.87
C GLY A 270 5.04 -0.38 4.55
N TRP A 271 3.88 -0.87 5.00
CA TRP A 271 2.59 -0.23 4.75
C TRP A 271 2.42 1.11 5.47
N PHE A 272 3.19 1.37 6.51
CA PHE A 272 3.25 2.72 7.08
C PHE A 272 3.83 3.73 6.09
N GLY A 273 4.88 3.37 5.36
CA GLY A 273 5.39 4.18 4.24
C GLY A 273 4.40 4.27 3.09
N PHE A 274 3.70 3.17 2.78
CA PHE A 274 2.71 3.10 1.72
C PHE A 274 1.53 4.07 1.97
N ASN A 275 0.90 4.00 3.13
CA ASN A 275 -0.27 4.81 3.45
C ASN A 275 0.11 6.20 3.99
N ALA A 276 0.95 6.30 5.01
CA ALA A 276 1.28 7.59 5.59
C ALA A 276 2.22 8.43 4.70
N GLY A 277 3.04 7.79 3.85
CA GLY A 277 3.79 8.47 2.80
C GLY A 277 2.89 9.11 1.74
N SER A 278 1.68 8.58 1.51
CA SER A 278 0.72 9.16 0.55
C SER A 278 0.15 10.52 0.97
N ALA A 279 0.44 10.97 2.19
CA ALA A 279 0.23 12.36 2.59
C ALA A 279 1.21 13.34 1.89
N LEU A 280 2.27 12.85 1.26
CA LEU A 280 3.32 13.61 0.58
C LEU A 280 4.02 14.66 1.46
N SER A 281 3.88 14.54 2.78
CA SER A 281 4.47 15.41 3.79
C SER A 281 4.51 14.71 5.16
N ALA A 282 5.33 15.21 6.10
CA ALA A 282 5.47 14.68 7.45
C ALA A 282 4.48 15.30 8.46
N GLY A 283 3.30 15.76 8.00
CA GLY A 283 2.33 16.49 8.80
C GLY A 283 1.30 15.61 9.52
N PRO A 284 0.28 16.27 10.12
CA PRO A 284 -0.80 15.58 10.85
C PRO A 284 -1.56 14.55 10.03
N LEU A 285 -1.70 14.75 8.72
CA LEU A 285 -2.37 13.82 7.81
C LEU A 285 -1.59 12.49 7.70
N ALA A 286 -0.26 12.55 7.62
CA ALA A 286 0.59 11.36 7.66
C ALA A 286 0.43 10.60 9.00
N THR A 287 0.36 11.32 10.11
CA THR A 287 0.11 10.72 11.44
C THR A 287 -1.24 10.02 11.48
N SER A 288 -2.31 10.65 10.97
CA SER A 288 -3.64 10.04 10.90
C SER A 288 -3.64 8.77 10.06
N ALA A 289 -3.04 8.81 8.86
CA ALA A 289 -2.95 7.65 7.97
C ALA A 289 -2.13 6.50 8.60
N PHE A 290 -1.06 6.81 9.33
CA PHE A 290 -0.26 5.84 10.08
C PHE A 290 -1.10 5.11 11.15
N ILE A 291 -1.83 5.86 11.97
CA ILE A 291 -2.70 5.32 13.03
C ILE A 291 -3.80 4.45 12.41
N ASN A 292 -4.47 4.93 11.37
CA ASN A 292 -5.54 4.22 10.69
C ASN A 292 -5.06 2.91 10.07
N THR A 293 -3.85 2.90 9.51
CA THR A 293 -3.20 1.70 8.98
C THR A 293 -2.98 0.66 10.07
N GLN A 294 -2.44 1.06 11.22
CA GLN A 294 -2.22 0.16 12.37
C GLN A 294 -3.53 -0.44 12.88
N PHE A 295 -4.55 0.40 13.08
CA PHE A 295 -5.81 -0.03 13.68
C PHE A 295 -6.59 -0.98 12.77
N ALA A 296 -6.65 -0.69 11.47
CA ALA A 296 -7.35 -1.56 10.53
C ALA A 296 -6.65 -2.91 10.37
N ALA A 297 -5.32 -2.93 10.29
CA ALA A 297 -4.56 -4.17 10.21
C ALA A 297 -4.77 -5.07 11.43
N ALA A 298 -4.66 -4.51 12.63
CA ALA A 298 -4.87 -5.23 13.89
C ALA A 298 -6.31 -5.74 14.03
N ALA A 299 -7.30 -4.91 13.69
CA ALA A 299 -8.71 -5.28 13.75
C ALA A 299 -9.05 -6.41 12.75
N ALA A 300 -8.49 -6.36 11.53
CA ALA A 300 -8.72 -7.39 10.53
C ALA A 300 -8.00 -8.72 10.86
N ALA A 301 -6.79 -8.67 11.39
CA ALA A 301 -6.09 -9.85 11.90
C ALA A 301 -6.91 -10.54 12.98
N PHE A 302 -7.45 -9.76 13.92
CA PHE A 302 -8.32 -10.26 14.97
C PHE A 302 -9.61 -10.87 14.43
N SER A 303 -10.36 -10.17 13.59
CA SER A 303 -11.65 -10.63 13.09
C SER A 303 -11.54 -11.84 12.17
N TRP A 304 -10.52 -11.91 11.29
CA TRP A 304 -10.25 -13.11 10.48
C TRP A 304 -9.94 -14.32 11.37
N THR A 305 -9.00 -14.16 12.31
CA THR A 305 -8.64 -15.21 13.25
C THR A 305 -9.83 -15.71 14.06
N LEU A 306 -10.72 -14.81 14.48
CA LEU A 306 -11.94 -15.15 15.20
C LEU A 306 -12.90 -15.97 14.33
N VAL A 307 -13.11 -15.59 13.06
CA VAL A 307 -13.95 -16.32 12.12
C VAL A 307 -13.44 -17.75 11.92
N GLU A 308 -12.12 -17.92 11.70
CA GLU A 308 -11.51 -19.25 11.58
C GLU A 308 -11.64 -20.06 12.88
N TRP A 309 -11.40 -19.43 14.01
CA TRP A 309 -11.52 -20.12 15.30
C TRP A 309 -12.94 -20.64 15.54
N LEU A 310 -13.95 -19.83 15.26
CA LEU A 310 -15.36 -20.23 15.39
C LEU A 310 -15.76 -21.32 14.39
N GLN A 311 -15.20 -21.32 13.18
CA GLN A 311 -15.53 -22.33 12.16
C GLN A 311 -14.74 -23.63 12.30
N ASN A 312 -13.46 -23.56 12.64
CA ASN A 312 -12.52 -24.68 12.60
C ASN A 312 -12.06 -25.14 13.99
N GLY A 313 -12.50 -24.47 15.06
CA GLY A 313 -12.14 -24.79 16.45
C GLY A 313 -10.72 -24.37 16.87
N LYS A 314 -9.91 -23.83 15.95
CA LYS A 314 -8.53 -23.37 16.20
C LYS A 314 -8.21 -22.14 15.37
N PRO A 315 -7.52 -21.13 15.94
CA PRO A 315 -6.95 -20.04 15.17
C PRO A 315 -5.72 -20.56 14.41
N THR A 316 -5.48 -19.99 13.20
CA THR A 316 -4.29 -20.33 12.40
C THR A 316 -3.35 -19.15 12.28
N ALA A 317 -2.04 -19.41 12.19
CA ALA A 317 -1.04 -18.38 11.92
C ALA A 317 -1.26 -17.77 10.51
N LEU A 318 -1.63 -18.61 9.53
CA LEU A 318 -1.95 -18.16 8.17
C LEU A 318 -3.14 -17.20 8.18
N GLY A 319 -4.22 -17.52 8.90
CA GLY A 319 -5.39 -16.64 9.02
C GLY A 319 -5.06 -15.30 9.67
N ALA A 320 -4.21 -15.30 10.69
CA ALA A 320 -3.80 -14.08 11.37
C ALA A 320 -3.02 -13.14 10.42
N ILE A 321 -2.03 -13.64 9.68
CA ILE A 321 -1.24 -12.83 8.73
C ILE A 321 -2.05 -12.44 7.49
N SER A 322 -2.92 -13.31 6.97
CA SER A 322 -3.80 -12.99 5.85
C SER A 322 -4.83 -11.93 6.24
N GLY A 323 -5.37 -12.00 7.46
CA GLY A 323 -6.26 -11.00 8.02
C GLY A 323 -5.58 -9.64 8.16
N ALA A 324 -4.34 -9.60 8.66
CA ALA A 324 -3.56 -8.37 8.73
C ALA A 324 -3.41 -7.72 7.35
N VAL A 325 -2.99 -8.50 6.34
CA VAL A 325 -2.82 -7.99 4.96
C VAL A 325 -4.16 -7.54 4.36
N ALA A 326 -5.27 -8.25 4.64
CA ALA A 326 -6.59 -7.84 4.21
C ALA A 326 -7.02 -6.48 4.80
N GLY A 327 -6.75 -6.25 6.09
CA GLY A 327 -6.97 -4.96 6.75
C GLY A 327 -6.14 -3.84 6.15
N LEU A 328 -4.86 -4.11 5.90
CA LEU A 328 -3.93 -3.18 5.25
C LEU A 328 -4.41 -2.80 3.85
N ALA A 329 -4.79 -3.77 3.02
CA ALA A 329 -5.30 -3.52 1.68
C ALA A 329 -6.62 -2.74 1.69
N THR A 330 -7.54 -3.07 2.59
CA THR A 330 -8.86 -2.42 2.67
C THR A 330 -8.76 -0.98 3.17
N ILE A 331 -7.92 -0.69 4.17
CA ILE A 331 -7.77 0.67 4.71
C ILE A 331 -7.00 1.62 3.77
N THR A 332 -6.25 1.07 2.81
CA THR A 332 -5.38 1.84 1.92
C THR A 332 -6.08 3.01 1.25
N GLN A 333 -7.32 2.83 0.78
CA GLN A 333 -8.11 3.90 0.17
C GLN A 333 -8.51 4.98 1.18
N ALA A 334 -8.87 4.56 2.40
CA ALA A 334 -9.48 5.39 3.43
C ALA A 334 -8.47 6.03 4.39
N SER A 335 -7.22 5.56 4.40
CA SER A 335 -6.28 5.80 5.51
C SER A 335 -6.08 7.28 5.87
N GLY A 336 -6.08 8.18 4.90
CA GLY A 336 -5.99 9.62 5.09
C GLY A 336 -7.33 10.37 5.08
N TYR A 337 -8.46 9.66 5.17
CA TYR A 337 -9.79 10.29 5.11
C TYR A 337 -10.68 9.97 6.29
N VAL A 338 -10.40 8.91 7.05
CA VAL A 338 -11.30 8.43 8.10
C VAL A 338 -10.74 8.65 9.51
N GLN A 339 -11.63 8.71 10.49
CA GLN A 339 -11.26 8.74 11.89
C GLN A 339 -10.74 7.38 12.37
N PRO A 340 -9.92 7.32 13.46
CA PRO A 340 -9.32 6.08 13.93
C PRO A 340 -10.32 4.96 14.25
N MET A 341 -11.48 5.29 14.85
CA MET A 341 -12.52 4.28 15.14
C MET A 341 -13.20 3.75 13.86
N SER A 342 -13.32 4.58 12.83
CA SER A 342 -13.77 4.12 11.50
C SER A 342 -12.77 3.15 10.88
N ALA A 343 -11.46 3.35 11.08
CA ALA A 343 -10.44 2.41 10.63
C ALA A 343 -10.54 1.04 11.34
N VAL A 344 -10.87 1.02 12.65
CA VAL A 344 -11.17 -0.23 13.37
C VAL A 344 -12.37 -0.96 12.74
N VAL A 345 -13.45 -0.25 12.44
CA VAL A 345 -14.66 -0.83 11.80
C VAL A 345 -14.33 -1.37 10.42
N ILE A 346 -13.59 -0.60 9.61
CA ILE A 346 -13.12 -1.06 8.28
C ILE A 346 -12.31 -2.35 8.40
N GLY A 347 -11.38 -2.42 9.36
CA GLY A 347 -10.57 -3.59 9.61
C GLY A 347 -11.39 -4.81 10.04
N LEU A 348 -12.34 -4.65 10.96
CA LEU A 348 -13.22 -5.75 11.39
C LEU A 348 -14.03 -6.31 10.21
N ILE A 349 -14.59 -5.46 9.37
CA ILE A 349 -15.32 -5.86 8.15
C ILE A 349 -14.38 -6.56 7.17
N ALA A 350 -13.18 -6.01 6.94
CA ALA A 350 -12.19 -6.57 6.03
C ALA A 350 -11.80 -8.00 6.41
N GLY A 351 -11.47 -8.25 7.69
CA GLY A 351 -11.08 -9.58 8.13
C GLY A 351 -12.19 -10.61 7.95
N VAL A 352 -13.44 -10.26 8.25
CA VAL A 352 -14.59 -11.18 8.05
C VAL A 352 -14.82 -11.46 6.56
N VAL A 353 -14.94 -10.41 5.74
CA VAL A 353 -15.35 -10.58 4.33
C VAL A 353 -14.24 -11.22 3.51
N CYS A 354 -12.98 -10.78 3.64
CA CYS A 354 -11.87 -11.39 2.91
C CYS A 354 -11.65 -12.86 3.34
N CYS A 355 -11.81 -13.19 4.63
CA CYS A 355 -11.82 -14.58 5.11
C CYS A 355 -12.87 -15.43 4.39
N LEU A 356 -14.11 -14.93 4.29
CA LEU A 356 -15.18 -15.65 3.60
C LEU A 356 -14.90 -15.77 2.10
N MET A 357 -14.33 -14.75 1.47
CA MET A 357 -13.94 -14.81 0.05
C MET A 357 -12.91 -15.91 -0.20
N VAL A 358 -11.89 -16.02 0.64
CA VAL A 358 -10.82 -17.01 0.53
C VAL A 358 -11.33 -18.42 0.85
N LEU A 359 -12.06 -18.59 1.96
CA LEU A 359 -12.42 -19.92 2.45
C LEU A 359 -13.70 -20.49 1.80
N LYS A 360 -14.65 -19.64 1.39
CA LYS A 360 -15.96 -20.10 0.90
C LYS A 360 -16.17 -19.78 -0.58
N VAL A 361 -16.00 -18.53 -0.98
CA VAL A 361 -16.31 -18.07 -2.35
C VAL A 361 -15.34 -18.71 -3.36
N LYS A 362 -14.04 -18.69 -3.08
CA LYS A 362 -13.01 -19.36 -3.91
C LYS A 362 -13.35 -20.84 -4.11
N LYS A 363 -13.71 -21.55 -3.03
CA LYS A 363 -14.09 -22.97 -3.09
C LYS A 363 -15.37 -23.18 -3.88
N PHE A 364 -16.38 -22.31 -3.69
CA PHE A 364 -17.68 -22.44 -4.37
C PHE A 364 -17.54 -22.27 -5.89
N PHE A 365 -16.79 -21.28 -6.35
CA PHE A 365 -16.56 -21.05 -7.79
C PHE A 365 -15.44 -21.91 -8.37
N GLY A 366 -14.60 -22.51 -7.55
CA GLY A 366 -13.57 -23.47 -7.95
C GLY A 366 -12.43 -22.90 -8.78
N TYR A 367 -12.18 -21.58 -8.75
CA TYR A 367 -11.00 -20.98 -9.39
C TYR A 367 -9.75 -21.18 -8.53
N ASP A 368 -8.59 -21.31 -9.18
CA ASP A 368 -7.30 -21.49 -8.50
C ASP A 368 -6.49 -20.20 -8.48
N ASP A 369 -6.90 -19.28 -7.60
CA ASP A 369 -6.08 -18.15 -7.18
C ASP A 369 -5.09 -18.66 -6.12
N SER A 370 -3.84 -18.91 -6.53
CA SER A 370 -2.90 -19.74 -5.74
C SER A 370 -2.62 -19.18 -4.35
N LEU A 371 -2.49 -17.87 -4.21
CA LEU A 371 -2.11 -17.20 -2.96
C LEU A 371 -3.15 -16.15 -2.51
N ASP A 372 -4.41 -16.34 -2.92
CA ASP A 372 -5.57 -15.56 -2.49
C ASP A 372 -5.52 -14.05 -2.82
N ALA A 373 -4.80 -13.69 -3.88
CA ALA A 373 -4.59 -12.30 -4.28
C ALA A 373 -5.92 -11.57 -4.57
N PHE A 374 -6.87 -12.22 -5.25
CA PHE A 374 -8.19 -11.65 -5.49
C PHE A 374 -8.99 -11.47 -4.20
N GLY A 375 -9.05 -12.52 -3.37
CA GLY A 375 -9.82 -12.50 -2.13
C GLY A 375 -9.40 -11.40 -1.16
N VAL A 376 -8.10 -11.11 -1.11
CA VAL A 376 -7.50 -10.09 -0.23
C VAL A 376 -7.49 -8.72 -0.90
N HIS A 377 -6.87 -8.58 -2.08
CA HIS A 377 -6.69 -7.28 -2.72
C HIS A 377 -7.92 -6.83 -3.52
N GLY A 378 -8.49 -7.71 -4.36
CA GLY A 378 -9.66 -7.36 -5.18
C GLY A 378 -10.88 -7.02 -4.33
N MET A 379 -11.22 -7.89 -3.39
CA MET A 379 -12.36 -7.66 -2.51
C MET A 379 -12.07 -6.64 -1.42
N GLY A 380 -10.86 -6.67 -0.84
CA GLY A 380 -10.43 -5.68 0.14
C GLY A 380 -10.44 -4.26 -0.44
N GLY A 381 -9.84 -4.07 -1.64
CA GLY A 381 -9.87 -2.78 -2.34
C GLY A 381 -11.29 -2.31 -2.70
N THR A 382 -12.13 -3.23 -3.20
CA THR A 382 -13.53 -2.95 -3.54
C THR A 382 -14.32 -2.46 -2.33
N MET A 383 -14.21 -3.15 -1.20
CA MET A 383 -14.85 -2.73 0.05
C MET A 383 -14.25 -1.44 0.59
N GLY A 384 -12.92 -1.31 0.54
CA GLY A 384 -12.20 -0.12 0.97
C GLY A 384 -12.70 1.11 0.24
N ALA A 385 -12.90 1.02 -1.08
CA ALA A 385 -13.44 2.10 -1.89
C ALA A 385 -14.82 2.55 -1.40
N LEU A 386 -15.76 1.61 -1.25
CA LEU A 386 -17.12 1.92 -0.80
C LEU A 386 -17.16 2.48 0.63
N LEU A 387 -16.39 1.86 1.54
CA LEU A 387 -16.30 2.30 2.93
C LEU A 387 -15.62 3.67 3.06
N THR A 388 -14.71 4.03 2.15
CA THR A 388 -14.16 5.38 2.08
C THR A 388 -15.24 6.40 1.74
N GLY A 389 -16.04 6.13 0.70
CA GLY A 389 -17.17 7.00 0.35
C GLY A 389 -18.19 7.17 1.46
N LEU A 390 -18.37 6.13 2.28
CA LEU A 390 -19.28 6.15 3.43
C LEU A 390 -18.70 6.95 4.61
N LEU A 391 -17.43 6.66 5.02
CA LEU A 391 -16.86 7.04 6.33
C LEU A 391 -15.85 8.19 6.26
N ALA A 392 -15.51 8.70 5.07
CA ALA A 392 -14.58 9.83 4.95
C ALA A 392 -15.13 11.10 5.63
N SER A 393 -14.23 11.86 6.26
CA SER A 393 -14.58 13.06 7.02
C SER A 393 -13.67 14.24 6.70
N GLY A 394 -14.27 15.41 6.49
CA GLY A 394 -13.57 16.69 6.31
C GLY A 394 -12.77 17.12 7.54
N ALA A 395 -13.10 16.61 8.73
CA ALA A 395 -12.33 16.85 9.94
C ALA A 395 -10.93 16.20 9.91
N ILE A 396 -10.75 15.15 9.10
CA ILE A 396 -9.44 14.49 8.89
C ILE A 396 -8.73 15.10 7.69
N ASN A 397 -9.46 15.23 6.57
CA ASN A 397 -8.88 15.73 5.31
C ASN A 397 -9.93 16.56 4.56
N ALA A 398 -9.81 17.86 4.62
CA ALA A 398 -10.72 18.81 4.02
C ALA A 398 -10.49 18.98 2.50
N VAL A 399 -10.43 17.87 1.76
CA VAL A 399 -10.10 17.85 0.32
C VAL A 399 -11.04 18.67 -0.56
N PHE A 400 -12.27 18.91 -0.13
CA PHE A 400 -13.23 19.78 -0.84
C PHE A 400 -13.23 21.21 -0.30
N GLY A 401 -12.21 21.59 0.48
CA GLY A 401 -12.04 22.91 1.05
C GLY A 401 -13.00 23.21 2.20
N ALA A 402 -13.19 24.50 2.49
CA ALA A 402 -14.07 24.99 3.55
C ALA A 402 -15.24 25.81 2.98
N ASP A 403 -16.29 25.97 3.78
CA ASP A 403 -17.39 26.88 3.53
C ASP A 403 -17.00 28.35 3.87
N ALA A 404 -17.93 29.28 3.67
CA ALA A 404 -17.70 30.70 3.98
C ALA A 404 -17.48 31.01 5.47
N ALA A 405 -17.85 30.10 6.36
CA ALA A 405 -17.61 30.19 7.80
C ALA A 405 -16.30 29.51 8.25
N GLY A 406 -15.56 28.90 7.32
CA GLY A 406 -14.30 28.20 7.58
C GLY A 406 -14.47 26.75 8.04
N HIS A 407 -15.68 26.18 8.00
CA HIS A 407 -15.89 24.78 8.32
C HIS A 407 -15.54 23.88 7.13
N PRO A 408 -14.87 22.72 7.35
CA PRO A 408 -14.63 21.77 6.28
C PRO A 408 -15.92 21.34 5.57
N ARG A 409 -15.92 21.31 4.25
CA ARG A 409 -17.05 20.77 3.50
C ARG A 409 -17.17 19.26 3.70
N PRO A 410 -18.41 18.70 3.72
CA PRO A 410 -18.64 17.27 3.85
C PRO A 410 -17.91 16.45 2.78
N VAL A 411 -17.24 15.36 3.21
CA VAL A 411 -16.43 14.52 2.33
C VAL A 411 -17.09 13.18 2.08
N GLY A 412 -17.46 12.42 3.09
CA GLY A 412 -18.15 11.15 2.97
C GLY A 412 -19.65 11.22 3.31
N ALA A 413 -20.36 10.12 3.13
CA ALA A 413 -21.80 10.05 3.37
C ALA A 413 -22.17 10.35 4.83
N VAL A 414 -21.42 9.77 5.80
CA VAL A 414 -21.63 10.03 7.23
C VAL A 414 -21.31 11.47 7.60
N ASP A 415 -20.44 12.11 6.85
CA ASP A 415 -20.07 13.52 7.00
C ASP A 415 -21.08 14.48 6.32
N GLY A 416 -22.05 13.94 5.56
CA GLY A 416 -23.10 14.71 4.89
C GLY A 416 -23.02 14.78 3.37
N ASN A 417 -22.10 14.02 2.73
CA ASN A 417 -21.98 13.89 1.27
C ASN A 417 -22.24 12.45 0.78
N PRO A 418 -23.50 12.00 0.71
CA PRO A 418 -23.83 10.66 0.24
C PRO A 418 -23.47 10.40 -1.24
N GLY A 419 -23.35 11.46 -2.06
CA GLY A 419 -22.92 11.36 -3.46
C GLY A 419 -21.51 10.79 -3.61
N GLN A 420 -20.67 10.90 -2.58
CA GLN A 420 -19.32 10.34 -2.61
C GLN A 420 -19.31 8.81 -2.71
N VAL A 421 -20.28 8.12 -2.16
CA VAL A 421 -20.40 6.65 -2.32
C VAL A 421 -20.60 6.28 -3.78
N LEU A 422 -21.40 7.07 -4.53
CA LEU A 422 -21.59 6.86 -5.97
C LEU A 422 -20.29 7.12 -6.75
N ASN A 423 -19.58 8.21 -6.45
CA ASN A 423 -18.29 8.48 -7.07
C ASN A 423 -17.30 7.34 -6.87
N GLN A 424 -17.22 6.79 -5.65
CA GLN A 424 -16.39 5.64 -5.34
C GLN A 424 -16.82 4.39 -6.13
N ALA A 425 -18.12 4.12 -6.21
CA ALA A 425 -18.65 2.99 -6.96
C ALA A 425 -18.34 3.10 -8.46
N ILE A 426 -18.44 4.29 -9.05
CA ILE A 426 -18.10 4.56 -10.45
C ILE A 426 -16.60 4.35 -10.68
N ALA A 427 -15.75 4.96 -9.86
CA ALA A 427 -14.30 4.83 -10.00
C ALA A 427 -13.83 3.37 -9.85
N MET A 428 -14.36 2.67 -8.85
CA MET A 428 -14.12 1.25 -8.65
C MET A 428 -14.59 0.43 -9.87
N GLY A 429 -15.80 0.69 -10.40
CA GLY A 429 -16.34 0.03 -11.58
C GLY A 429 -15.46 0.23 -12.82
N ILE A 430 -14.96 1.46 -13.05
CA ILE A 430 -13.99 1.75 -14.11
C ILE A 430 -12.70 0.94 -13.90
N GLY A 431 -12.19 0.88 -12.66
CA GLY A 431 -11.02 0.08 -12.31
C GLY A 431 -11.20 -1.41 -12.59
N TRP A 432 -12.36 -1.98 -12.25
CA TRP A 432 -12.71 -3.37 -12.57
C TRP A 432 -12.74 -3.62 -14.08
N VAL A 433 -13.45 -2.78 -14.83
CA VAL A 433 -13.57 -2.94 -16.30
C VAL A 433 -12.21 -2.84 -16.97
N LEU A 434 -11.40 -1.84 -16.62
CA LEU A 434 -10.06 -1.65 -17.17
C LEU A 434 -9.15 -2.84 -16.84
N ALA A 435 -9.16 -3.29 -15.59
CA ALA A 435 -8.34 -4.42 -15.15
C ALA A 435 -8.75 -5.72 -15.86
N ILE A 436 -10.05 -6.02 -15.95
CA ILE A 436 -10.56 -7.22 -16.64
C ILE A 436 -10.22 -7.18 -18.13
N ALA A 437 -10.59 -6.09 -18.81
CA ALA A 437 -10.41 -5.99 -20.27
C ALA A 437 -8.92 -5.96 -20.64
N GLY A 438 -8.12 -5.13 -19.97
CA GLY A 438 -6.68 -5.01 -20.22
C GLY A 438 -5.94 -6.32 -19.94
N THR A 439 -6.24 -6.97 -18.81
CA THR A 439 -5.64 -8.26 -18.47
C THR A 439 -6.00 -9.34 -19.49
N LEU A 440 -7.28 -9.49 -19.81
CA LEU A 440 -7.71 -10.52 -20.77
C LEU A 440 -7.08 -10.33 -22.15
N LEU A 441 -7.06 -9.07 -22.65
CA LEU A 441 -6.42 -8.73 -23.91
C LEU A 441 -4.94 -9.13 -23.94
N LEU A 442 -4.19 -8.77 -22.89
CA LEU A 442 -2.76 -9.04 -22.80
C LEU A 442 -2.48 -10.54 -22.65
N LEU A 443 -3.26 -11.26 -21.85
CA LEU A 443 -3.11 -12.71 -21.69
C LEU A 443 -3.37 -13.43 -23.03
N LEU A 444 -4.43 -13.06 -23.75
CA LEU A 444 -4.73 -13.61 -25.09
C LEU A 444 -3.59 -13.37 -26.10
N LEU A 445 -3.02 -12.15 -26.09
CA LEU A 445 -1.91 -11.79 -26.98
C LEU A 445 -0.65 -12.60 -26.67
N ILE A 446 -0.27 -12.65 -25.40
CA ILE A 446 0.97 -13.32 -24.97
C ILE A 446 0.85 -14.83 -25.11
N ASP A 447 -0.29 -15.41 -24.79
CA ASP A 447 -0.51 -16.84 -24.92
C ASP A 447 -0.42 -17.32 -26.38
N LYS A 448 -0.98 -16.53 -27.30
CA LYS A 448 -0.90 -16.84 -28.75
C LYS A 448 0.50 -16.65 -29.34
N THR A 449 1.40 -15.90 -28.70
CA THR A 449 2.74 -15.61 -29.23
C THR A 449 3.84 -16.44 -28.58
N ILE A 450 3.97 -16.39 -27.26
CA ILE A 450 5.05 -17.08 -26.52
C ILE A 450 4.53 -18.15 -25.56
N GLY A 451 3.22 -18.20 -25.37
CA GLY A 451 2.55 -19.13 -24.44
C GLY A 451 2.80 -18.75 -22.99
N LEU A 452 1.76 -18.82 -22.17
CA LEU A 452 1.79 -18.38 -20.76
C LEU A 452 2.18 -19.50 -19.79
N ARG A 453 1.55 -20.68 -19.93
CA ARG A 453 1.69 -21.75 -18.97
C ARG A 453 2.92 -22.63 -19.26
N VAL A 454 3.58 -23.09 -18.22
CA VAL A 454 4.63 -24.11 -18.33
C VAL A 454 4.01 -25.47 -18.73
N SER A 455 4.84 -26.39 -19.23
CA SER A 455 4.38 -27.76 -19.50
C SER A 455 4.03 -28.51 -18.20
N PRO A 456 3.15 -29.52 -18.25
CA PRO A 456 2.87 -30.34 -17.05
C PRO A 456 4.13 -30.97 -16.44
N ALA A 457 5.13 -31.33 -17.27
CA ALA A 457 6.41 -31.85 -16.79
C ALA A 457 7.17 -30.81 -15.94
N HIS A 458 7.28 -29.56 -16.42
CA HIS A 458 7.92 -28.46 -15.69
C HIS A 458 7.13 -28.07 -14.42
N GLU A 459 5.79 -28.12 -14.45
CA GLU A 459 4.97 -27.87 -13.26
C GLU A 459 5.19 -28.95 -12.18
N ASN A 460 5.39 -30.22 -12.61
CA ASN A 460 5.69 -31.33 -11.72
C ASN A 460 7.11 -31.31 -11.20
N GLU A 461 8.09 -30.95 -12.02
CA GLU A 461 9.49 -30.75 -11.62
C GLU A 461 9.63 -29.61 -10.61
N GLY A 462 8.95 -28.49 -10.85
CA GLY A 462 9.02 -27.24 -10.09
C GLY A 462 9.66 -26.12 -10.89
N LEU A 463 9.21 -24.88 -10.61
CA LEU A 463 9.65 -23.72 -11.38
C LEU A 463 11.06 -23.26 -11.02
N ASP A 464 11.57 -23.60 -9.85
CA ASP A 464 12.94 -23.28 -9.45
C ASP A 464 13.94 -23.91 -10.43
N LEU A 465 13.84 -25.22 -10.65
CA LEU A 465 14.68 -25.93 -11.62
C LEU A 465 14.29 -25.62 -13.07
N SER A 466 13.01 -25.76 -13.42
CA SER A 466 12.58 -25.69 -14.82
C SER A 466 12.64 -24.30 -15.44
N GLN A 467 12.63 -23.21 -14.63
CA GLN A 467 12.65 -21.83 -15.11
C GLN A 467 13.96 -21.09 -14.76
N HIS A 468 14.67 -21.49 -13.69
CA HIS A 468 15.85 -20.79 -13.20
C HIS A 468 17.10 -21.67 -13.10
N GLY A 469 16.96 -23.01 -13.14
CA GLY A 469 18.08 -23.95 -13.06
C GLY A 469 18.72 -24.00 -11.65
N GLU A 470 18.00 -23.58 -10.64
CA GLU A 470 18.48 -23.46 -9.26
C GLU A 470 17.48 -24.10 -8.30
N GLU A 471 17.92 -24.47 -7.11
CA GLU A 471 17.09 -24.93 -5.99
C GLU A 471 17.21 -23.99 -4.80
N GLY A 472 16.07 -23.67 -4.16
CA GLY A 472 16.05 -22.78 -2.98
C GLY A 472 16.61 -23.40 -1.71
N TYR A 473 16.71 -24.74 -1.66
CA TYR A 473 17.21 -25.48 -0.50
C TYR A 473 18.06 -26.65 -0.96
N GLU A 474 19.30 -26.67 -0.53
CA GLU A 474 20.19 -27.83 -0.68
C GLU A 474 20.17 -28.61 0.64
N PHE A 475 19.61 -29.81 0.59
CA PHE A 475 19.70 -30.77 1.67
C PHE A 475 20.77 -31.80 1.28
N SER A 476 22.04 -31.46 1.52
CA SER A 476 23.10 -32.46 1.45
C SER A 476 22.80 -33.55 2.49
N SER A 477 22.62 -34.74 1.97
CA SER A 477 22.43 -35.98 2.73
C SER A 477 23.58 -36.25 3.69
#